data_18636fc9755c41dc960c6d8a2c11eec2
#
_entry.id   18636fc9755c41dc960c6d8a2c11eec2
#
_cell.length_a   1.000
_cell.length_b   1.000
_cell.length_c   1.000
_cell.angle_alpha   90.00
_cell.angle_beta   90.00
_cell.angle_gamma   90.00
#
_symmetry.space_group_name_H-M   'P 1'
#
loop_
_entity.id
_entity.type
_entity.pdbx_description
1 polymer ?
#
loop_
_entity_poly.entity_id
_entity_poly.type
_entity_poly.pdbx_seq_one_letter_code
_entity_poly.pdbx_strand_id
1 'polypeptide(L)'
;MAWTVCVDFGTAASKAAAAWRAPGEAFRPEHVRPLRLGEGDSDNPLTLKSVLFLDHGRLFFGETGWRHAQGVDARANRQALSSFKTLLSSKDLEHSIGLLVSPRVDPAGVFRQRDLIVLFLAFLIRRIDRAQGLDPVLADQPKPSLRYSYPGWTSSDSSARHKLISRLFDEGMIVADLIREDFGANEGLSYEIARAALRQAATVEVASRIEGVVFEATAAAACRLIAHDGGAAHAAVIDMGAGTTDIGGYSVSEDGGVEELIGVQRTLDIAGDTFDRVLMNLIMKKARHVRGEKARGLFWRSLIPQIRTLKEAMIADGFCTLAESGIKVKLKEMMRRPDFKKAMKEIDVAYLAALDEISGAALEAGHHEIAIVLAGGGANYPFLQTLAARPKPAKGKVRINVQPLVPDWAKGGMFDERLAAVFPQLSIAIGGAMAPAIFVKQRHNEQNGVLQPA
;
A
#
# COMPACT_ATOMS: atom_id res chain seq x y z
N MET A 1 -6.00 -24.27 -14.50
CA MET A 1 -5.37 -23.65 -13.31
C MET A 1 -4.77 -22.35 -13.77
N ALA A 2 -5.04 -21.25 -13.10
CA ALA A 2 -4.62 -19.93 -13.56
C ALA A 2 -3.80 -19.22 -12.49
N TRP A 3 -2.82 -18.44 -12.91
CA TRP A 3 -2.13 -17.49 -12.06
C TRP A 3 -3.07 -16.34 -11.70
N THR A 4 -3.01 -15.90 -10.47
CA THR A 4 -3.72 -14.70 -9.98
C THR A 4 -2.68 -13.64 -9.65
N VAL A 5 -2.88 -12.41 -10.10
CA VAL A 5 -2.07 -11.26 -9.72
C VAL A 5 -2.84 -10.43 -8.69
N CYS A 6 -2.22 -10.14 -7.57
CA CYS A 6 -2.74 -9.13 -6.65
C CYS A 6 -1.92 -7.84 -6.75
N VAL A 7 -2.64 -6.73 -6.85
CA VAL A 7 -2.10 -5.38 -6.92
C VAL A 7 -2.31 -4.71 -5.57
N ASP A 8 -1.22 -4.39 -4.87
CA ASP A 8 -1.24 -3.47 -3.74
C ASP A 8 -1.08 -2.04 -4.27
N PHE A 9 -2.21 -1.34 -4.34
CA PHE A 9 -2.28 0.05 -4.77
C PHE A 9 -1.99 0.98 -3.58
N GLY A 10 -0.70 1.11 -3.23
CA GLY A 10 -0.26 1.87 -2.06
C GLY A 10 -0.21 3.39 -2.27
N THR A 11 -0.34 4.16 -1.20
CA THR A 11 -0.24 5.64 -1.23
C THR A 11 1.14 6.11 -1.70
N ALA A 12 2.21 5.46 -1.27
CA ALA A 12 3.58 5.83 -1.62
C ALA A 12 4.09 5.13 -2.86
N ALA A 13 3.83 3.83 -2.95
CA ALA A 13 4.26 2.98 -4.04
C ALA A 13 3.27 1.84 -4.23
N SER A 14 3.01 1.48 -5.48
CA SER A 14 2.25 0.31 -5.88
C SER A 14 3.17 -0.88 -6.07
N LYS A 15 2.68 -2.07 -5.81
CA LYS A 15 3.38 -3.34 -5.96
C LYS A 15 2.42 -4.38 -6.52
N ALA A 16 2.96 -5.44 -7.11
CA ALA A 16 2.15 -6.57 -7.51
C ALA A 16 2.94 -7.87 -7.36
N ALA A 17 2.22 -8.94 -7.11
CA ALA A 17 2.76 -10.28 -7.14
C ALA A 17 1.76 -11.22 -7.82
N ALA A 18 2.28 -12.19 -8.55
CA ALA A 18 1.49 -13.31 -9.05
C ALA A 18 1.68 -14.52 -8.13
N ALA A 19 0.62 -15.27 -7.92
CA ALA A 19 0.70 -16.57 -7.27
C ALA A 19 -0.15 -17.61 -8.02
N TRP A 20 0.34 -18.82 -7.96
CA TRP A 20 -0.39 -19.99 -8.43
C TRP A 20 -0.71 -20.89 -7.23
N ARG A 21 -1.94 -21.31 -7.11
CA ARG A 21 -2.37 -22.26 -6.07
C ARG A 21 -3.48 -23.15 -6.59
N ALA A 22 -3.32 -24.44 -6.40
CA ALA A 22 -4.40 -25.39 -6.56
C ALA A 22 -5.07 -25.66 -5.18
N PRO A 23 -6.39 -25.87 -5.13
CA PRO A 23 -7.07 -26.27 -3.91
C PRO A 23 -6.42 -27.51 -3.30
N GLY A 24 -6.11 -27.49 -2.01
CA GLY A 24 -5.50 -28.60 -1.29
C GLY A 24 -3.99 -28.78 -1.53
N GLU A 25 -3.35 -27.96 -2.34
CA GLU A 25 -1.91 -28.03 -2.55
C GLU A 25 -1.16 -27.20 -1.48
N ALA A 26 -0.08 -27.81 -0.95
CA ALA A 26 0.81 -27.12 -0.01
C ALA A 26 1.49 -25.91 -0.68
N PHE A 27 1.79 -24.91 0.12
CA PHE A 27 2.53 -23.74 -0.34
C PHE A 27 3.91 -24.13 -0.86
N ARG A 28 4.29 -23.55 -2.00
CA ARG A 28 5.63 -23.67 -2.58
C ARG A 28 6.15 -22.29 -2.98
N PRO A 29 7.39 -21.91 -2.60
CA PRO A 29 7.97 -20.62 -2.94
C PRO A 29 8.01 -20.34 -4.46
N GLU A 30 8.22 -21.37 -5.28
CA GLU A 30 8.24 -21.27 -6.75
C GLU A 30 6.90 -20.89 -7.37
N HIS A 31 5.81 -21.01 -6.61
CA HIS A 31 4.48 -20.57 -7.01
C HIS A 31 4.22 -19.08 -6.72
N VAL A 32 5.21 -18.35 -6.26
CA VAL A 32 5.11 -16.91 -5.98
C VAL A 32 6.07 -16.14 -6.89
N ARG A 33 5.55 -15.12 -7.56
CA ARG A 33 6.30 -14.25 -8.48
C ARG A 33 6.07 -12.78 -8.12
N PRO A 34 6.97 -12.14 -7.35
CA PRO A 34 6.95 -10.70 -7.20
C PRO A 34 7.21 -10.03 -8.56
N LEU A 35 6.33 -9.11 -8.99
CA LEU A 35 6.42 -8.49 -10.29
C LEU A 35 7.32 -7.25 -10.27
N ARG A 36 8.19 -7.12 -11.28
CA ARG A 36 9.10 -5.99 -11.43
C ARG A 36 8.38 -4.81 -12.09
N LEU A 37 7.66 -4.02 -11.28
CA LEU A 37 6.90 -2.86 -11.75
C LEU A 37 7.76 -1.60 -11.91
N GLY A 38 8.90 -1.52 -11.21
CA GLY A 38 9.76 -0.35 -11.19
C GLY A 38 10.32 0.01 -12.57
N GLU A 39 10.64 1.28 -12.76
CA GLU A 39 11.32 1.80 -13.94
C GLU A 39 12.84 1.58 -13.83
N GLY A 40 13.57 1.69 -14.95
CA GLY A 40 14.99 1.35 -15.04
C GLY A 40 15.88 2.02 -14.00
N ASP A 41 15.54 3.26 -13.61
CA ASP A 41 16.29 4.07 -12.62
C ASP A 41 15.68 4.03 -11.21
N SER A 42 14.74 3.12 -10.94
CA SER A 42 14.12 3.01 -9.63
C SER A 42 15.09 2.39 -8.61
N ASP A 43 15.02 2.86 -7.37
CA ASP A 43 15.82 2.33 -6.24
C ASP A 43 15.55 0.84 -6.01
N ASN A 44 14.31 0.40 -6.26
CA ASN A 44 13.93 -1.00 -6.20
C ASN A 44 12.95 -1.36 -7.32
N PRO A 45 13.28 -2.33 -8.20
CA PRO A 45 12.44 -2.71 -9.34
C PRO A 45 11.12 -3.38 -8.95
N LEU A 46 10.92 -3.80 -7.70
CA LEU A 46 9.69 -4.43 -7.22
C LEU A 46 8.65 -3.41 -6.77
N THR A 47 8.99 -2.13 -6.74
CA THR A 47 8.08 -1.06 -6.33
C THR A 47 7.92 -0.02 -7.43
N LEU A 48 6.72 0.49 -7.61
CA LEU A 48 6.38 1.56 -8.55
C LEU A 48 5.87 2.77 -7.76
N LYS A 49 6.52 3.92 -7.88
CA LYS A 49 6.05 5.15 -7.19
C LYS A 49 4.62 5.50 -7.64
N SER A 50 3.71 5.64 -6.68
CA SER A 50 2.31 6.04 -6.93
C SER A 50 2.21 7.55 -7.11
N VAL A 51 2.86 8.06 -8.16
CA VAL A 51 3.00 9.49 -8.43
C VAL A 51 2.59 9.80 -9.86
N LEU A 52 1.89 10.92 -10.01
CA LEU A 52 1.54 11.54 -11.28
C LEU A 52 1.81 13.04 -11.18
N PHE A 53 2.55 13.58 -12.11
CA PHE A 53 2.87 15.00 -12.19
C PHE A 53 2.43 15.57 -13.55
N LEU A 54 1.79 16.72 -13.53
CA LEU A 54 1.27 17.39 -14.72
C LEU A 54 2.10 18.65 -14.98
N ASP A 55 2.68 18.76 -16.16
CA ASP A 55 3.44 19.94 -16.54
C ASP A 55 3.41 20.18 -18.05
N HIS A 56 3.35 21.44 -18.48
CA HIS A 56 3.39 21.86 -19.88
C HIS A 56 2.52 21.01 -20.83
N GLY A 57 1.28 20.68 -20.41
CA GLY A 57 0.34 19.88 -21.22
C GLY A 57 0.67 18.40 -21.31
N ARG A 58 1.51 17.90 -20.41
CA ARG A 58 1.95 16.50 -20.33
C ARG A 58 1.77 15.91 -18.94
N LEU A 59 1.57 14.60 -18.90
CA LEU A 59 1.48 13.80 -17.68
C LEU A 59 2.71 12.92 -17.58
N PHE A 60 3.34 12.96 -16.41
CA PHE A 60 4.51 12.15 -16.07
C PHE A 60 4.16 11.21 -14.93
N PHE A 61 4.44 9.92 -15.11
CA PHE A 61 4.05 8.86 -14.18
C PHE A 61 5.25 8.30 -13.42
N GLY A 62 4.99 7.66 -12.28
CA GLY A 62 5.96 6.86 -11.54
C GLY A 62 7.22 7.64 -11.14
N GLU A 63 8.38 7.07 -11.41
CA GLU A 63 9.68 7.66 -11.10
C GLU A 63 9.94 8.95 -11.89
N THR A 64 9.54 8.97 -13.16
CA THR A 64 9.66 10.17 -14.00
C THR A 64 8.82 11.31 -13.43
N GLY A 65 7.56 11.03 -13.05
CA GLY A 65 6.70 12.03 -12.40
C GLY A 65 7.27 12.55 -11.08
N TRP A 66 7.87 11.68 -10.31
CA TRP A 66 8.55 12.04 -9.07
C TRP A 66 9.74 12.98 -9.30
N ARG A 67 10.63 12.65 -10.26
CA ARG A 67 11.79 13.49 -10.63
C ARG A 67 11.36 14.87 -11.11
N HIS A 68 10.35 14.94 -11.98
CA HIS A 68 9.81 16.22 -12.44
C HIS A 68 9.27 17.06 -11.26
N ALA A 69 8.52 16.45 -10.35
CA ALA A 69 8.00 17.15 -9.18
C ALA A 69 9.09 17.69 -8.25
N GLN A 70 10.21 16.95 -8.11
CA GLN A 70 11.37 17.41 -7.33
C GLN A 70 12.12 18.58 -7.98
N GLY A 71 12.13 18.64 -9.31
CA GLY A 71 12.80 19.70 -10.08
C GLY A 71 12.06 21.03 -10.09
N VAL A 72 10.82 21.09 -9.60
CA VAL A 72 10.02 22.33 -9.63
C VAL A 72 10.39 23.27 -8.51
N ASP A 73 10.59 24.55 -8.83
CA ASP A 73 10.80 25.59 -7.83
C ASP A 73 9.64 25.63 -6.81
N ALA A 74 9.97 25.63 -5.53
CA ALA A 74 8.99 25.73 -4.44
C ALA A 74 8.07 26.98 -4.54
N ARG A 75 8.51 28.02 -5.26
CA ARG A 75 7.73 29.24 -5.53
C ARG A 75 6.58 28.99 -6.50
N ALA A 76 6.73 28.03 -7.42
CA ALA A 76 5.70 27.70 -8.38
C ALA A 76 4.44 27.10 -7.76
N ASN A 77 4.52 26.68 -6.48
CA ASN A 77 3.40 26.12 -5.71
C ASN A 77 2.73 24.93 -6.42
N ARG A 78 3.54 24.13 -7.16
CA ARG A 78 3.11 22.94 -7.89
C ARG A 78 3.22 21.70 -6.99
N GLN A 79 2.38 20.75 -7.24
CA GLN A 79 2.33 19.51 -6.44
C GLN A 79 2.07 18.31 -7.36
N ALA A 80 2.80 17.21 -7.12
CA ALA A 80 2.44 15.93 -7.70
C ALA A 80 1.20 15.34 -7.00
N LEU A 81 0.39 14.60 -7.74
CA LEU A 81 -0.64 13.75 -7.16
C LEU A 81 0.01 12.43 -6.72
N SER A 82 -0.07 12.10 -5.44
CA SER A 82 0.53 10.89 -4.85
C SER A 82 -0.38 10.18 -3.84
N SER A 83 -1.62 10.64 -3.69
CA SER A 83 -2.54 10.15 -2.66
C SER A 83 -3.77 9.47 -3.24
N PHE A 84 -3.62 8.72 -4.32
CA PHE A 84 -4.72 8.01 -4.98
C PHE A 84 -5.50 7.10 -4.02
N LYS A 85 -4.78 6.34 -3.18
CA LYS A 85 -5.39 5.45 -2.20
C LYS A 85 -6.24 6.20 -1.16
N THR A 86 -5.73 7.33 -0.68
CA THR A 86 -6.49 8.20 0.27
C THR A 86 -7.76 8.72 -0.38
N LEU A 87 -7.70 9.07 -1.67
CA LEU A 87 -8.88 9.50 -2.41
C LEU A 87 -9.90 8.36 -2.56
N LEU A 88 -9.46 7.15 -2.92
CA LEU A 88 -10.31 5.97 -3.00
C LEU A 88 -10.90 5.56 -1.64
N SER A 89 -10.31 5.99 -0.53
CA SER A 89 -10.80 5.78 0.83
C SER A 89 -11.78 6.87 1.30
N SER A 90 -12.11 7.86 0.46
CA SER A 90 -13.09 8.92 0.80
C SER A 90 -14.44 8.32 1.18
N LYS A 91 -15.10 8.89 2.19
CA LYS A 91 -16.45 8.47 2.62
C LYS A 91 -17.47 8.62 1.50
N ASP A 92 -17.39 9.72 0.76
CA ASP A 92 -18.18 9.98 -0.44
C ASP A 92 -17.25 9.89 -1.67
N LEU A 93 -16.96 8.65 -2.06
CA LEU A 93 -16.02 8.37 -3.14
C LEU A 93 -16.54 8.91 -4.48
N GLU A 94 -17.83 8.69 -4.79
CA GLU A 94 -18.41 9.07 -6.08
C GLU A 94 -18.34 10.58 -6.28
N HIS A 95 -18.72 11.36 -5.27
CA HIS A 95 -18.58 12.81 -5.30
C HIS A 95 -17.10 13.22 -5.41
N SER A 96 -16.23 12.65 -4.59
CA SER A 96 -14.81 13.02 -4.53
C SER A 96 -14.11 12.83 -5.87
N ILE A 97 -14.31 11.70 -6.55
CA ILE A 97 -13.68 11.45 -7.85
C ILE A 97 -14.25 12.32 -8.97
N GLY A 98 -15.48 12.83 -8.82
CA GLY A 98 -16.13 13.75 -9.76
C GLY A 98 -15.56 15.17 -9.73
N LEU A 99 -14.84 15.56 -8.67
CA LEU A 99 -14.28 16.91 -8.52
C LEU A 99 -13.11 17.16 -9.47
N LEU A 100 -12.95 18.44 -9.86
CA LEU A 100 -11.74 18.87 -10.56
C LEU A 100 -10.51 18.71 -9.65
N VAL A 101 -9.40 18.41 -10.26
CA VAL A 101 -8.11 18.33 -9.57
C VAL A 101 -7.69 19.74 -9.11
N SER A 102 -7.02 19.80 -7.95
CA SER A 102 -6.50 21.07 -7.43
C SER A 102 -5.61 21.79 -8.46
N PRO A 103 -5.72 23.13 -8.60
CA PRO A 103 -4.86 23.91 -9.49
C PRO A 103 -3.35 23.78 -9.19
N ARG A 104 -2.97 23.31 -8.01
CA ARG A 104 -1.57 22.98 -7.70
C ARG A 104 -1.08 21.74 -8.43
N VAL A 105 -1.98 20.80 -8.71
CA VAL A 105 -1.70 19.56 -9.45
C VAL A 105 -1.94 19.76 -10.94
N ASP A 106 -3.13 20.26 -11.29
CA ASP A 106 -3.53 20.57 -12.69
C ASP A 106 -3.83 22.06 -12.85
N PRO A 107 -2.84 22.91 -13.18
CA PRO A 107 -3.08 24.34 -13.39
C PRO A 107 -3.98 24.67 -14.57
N ALA A 108 -4.09 23.77 -15.53
CA ALA A 108 -4.95 23.95 -16.70
C ALA A 108 -6.43 23.63 -16.40
N GLY A 109 -6.73 22.97 -15.28
CA GLY A 109 -8.08 22.60 -14.86
C GLY A 109 -8.76 21.63 -15.84
N VAL A 110 -7.98 20.76 -16.46
CA VAL A 110 -8.45 19.90 -17.56
C VAL A 110 -9.05 18.59 -17.03
N PHE A 111 -8.48 18.06 -15.93
CA PHE A 111 -8.79 16.71 -15.43
C PHE A 111 -9.61 16.73 -14.14
N ARG A 112 -10.48 15.74 -14.03
CA ARG A 112 -11.13 15.37 -12.77
C ARG A 112 -10.23 14.37 -12.02
N GLN A 113 -10.48 14.20 -10.74
CA GLN A 113 -9.74 13.25 -9.92
C GLN A 113 -9.88 11.82 -10.47
N ARG A 114 -11.07 11.46 -10.93
CA ARG A 114 -11.35 10.19 -11.62
C ARG A 114 -10.43 9.96 -12.82
N ASP A 115 -10.26 10.97 -13.65
CA ASP A 115 -9.46 10.85 -14.87
C ASP A 115 -8.01 10.48 -14.56
N LEU A 116 -7.43 11.14 -13.54
CA LEU A 116 -6.05 10.87 -13.13
C LEU A 116 -5.91 9.51 -12.44
N ILE A 117 -6.94 9.02 -11.73
CA ILE A 117 -6.96 7.66 -11.18
C ILE A 117 -6.94 6.65 -12.33
N VAL A 118 -7.83 6.76 -13.30
CA VAL A 118 -7.91 5.84 -14.44
C VAL A 118 -6.60 5.83 -15.23
N LEU A 119 -6.00 7.00 -15.48
CA LEU A 119 -4.72 7.10 -16.18
C LEU A 119 -3.58 6.45 -15.37
N PHE A 120 -3.54 6.62 -14.05
CA PHE A 120 -2.53 5.96 -13.23
C PHE A 120 -2.75 4.44 -13.18
N LEU A 121 -3.99 3.97 -13.08
CA LEU A 121 -4.31 2.54 -13.15
C LEU A 121 -3.91 1.95 -14.50
N ALA A 122 -4.14 2.67 -15.59
CA ALA A 122 -3.71 2.24 -16.92
C ALA A 122 -2.18 2.10 -17.00
N PHE A 123 -1.44 3.06 -16.47
CA PHE A 123 0.02 2.98 -16.36
C PHE A 123 0.46 1.77 -15.53
N LEU A 124 -0.15 1.54 -14.37
CA LEU A 124 0.13 0.42 -13.49
C LEU A 124 -0.14 -0.93 -14.17
N ILE A 125 -1.28 -1.07 -14.88
CA ILE A 125 -1.64 -2.26 -15.64
C ILE A 125 -0.60 -2.54 -16.73
N ARG A 126 -0.16 -1.52 -17.46
CA ARG A 126 0.92 -1.67 -18.46
C ARG A 126 2.23 -2.16 -17.84
N ARG A 127 2.57 -1.68 -16.62
CA ARG A 127 3.75 -2.15 -15.88
C ARG A 127 3.60 -3.61 -15.47
N ILE A 128 2.40 -4.04 -15.05
CA ILE A 128 2.09 -5.43 -14.72
C ILE A 128 2.21 -6.33 -15.96
N ASP A 129 1.57 -5.96 -17.07
CA ASP A 129 1.60 -6.74 -18.32
C ASP A 129 3.05 -6.86 -18.85
N ARG A 130 3.84 -5.79 -18.75
CA ARG A 130 5.26 -5.83 -19.11
C ARG A 130 6.07 -6.74 -18.16
N ALA A 131 5.85 -6.63 -16.85
CA ALA A 131 6.55 -7.46 -15.88
C ALA A 131 6.21 -8.94 -16.05
N GLN A 132 4.94 -9.27 -16.37
CA GLN A 132 4.50 -10.61 -16.73
C GLN A 132 5.24 -11.12 -17.97
N GLY A 133 5.31 -10.34 -19.04
CA GLY A 133 5.98 -10.75 -20.28
C GLY A 133 7.50 -10.89 -20.15
N LEU A 134 8.10 -10.35 -19.10
CA LEU A 134 9.54 -10.51 -18.80
C LEU A 134 9.84 -11.61 -17.78
N ASP A 135 8.84 -12.13 -17.08
CA ASP A 135 9.02 -13.22 -16.13
C ASP A 135 9.06 -14.58 -16.87
N PRO A 136 10.11 -15.39 -16.69
CA PRO A 136 10.31 -16.62 -17.47
C PRO A 136 9.22 -17.69 -17.26
N VAL A 137 8.44 -17.58 -16.18
CA VAL A 137 7.34 -18.52 -15.88
C VAL A 137 6.00 -17.98 -16.37
N LEU A 138 5.81 -16.65 -16.31
CA LEU A 138 4.54 -16.01 -16.64
C LEU A 138 4.43 -15.59 -18.10
N ALA A 139 5.54 -15.46 -18.83
CA ALA A 139 5.56 -14.93 -20.20
C ALA A 139 4.67 -15.72 -21.17
N ASP A 140 4.66 -17.05 -21.04
CA ASP A 140 3.88 -17.95 -21.88
C ASP A 140 2.50 -18.28 -21.30
N GLN A 141 2.14 -17.68 -20.15
CA GLN A 141 0.83 -17.90 -19.53
C GLN A 141 -0.22 -16.93 -20.08
N PRO A 142 -1.48 -17.33 -20.12
CA PRO A 142 -2.59 -16.40 -20.35
C PRO A 142 -2.52 -15.23 -19.35
N LYS A 143 -3.05 -14.08 -19.76
CA LYS A 143 -3.15 -12.94 -18.84
C LYS A 143 -3.89 -13.37 -17.56
N PRO A 144 -3.26 -13.27 -16.37
CA PRO A 144 -3.86 -13.71 -15.13
C PRO A 144 -5.06 -12.83 -14.75
N SER A 145 -5.95 -13.38 -13.95
CA SER A 145 -6.94 -12.59 -13.25
C SER A 145 -6.27 -11.60 -12.28
N LEU A 146 -6.93 -10.48 -12.04
CA LEU A 146 -6.43 -9.44 -11.17
C LEU A 146 -7.27 -9.35 -9.89
N ARG A 147 -6.59 -9.14 -8.78
CA ARG A 147 -7.16 -8.70 -7.51
C ARG A 147 -6.51 -7.39 -7.13
N TYR A 148 -7.20 -6.57 -6.36
CA TYR A 148 -6.58 -5.40 -5.76
C TYR A 148 -6.76 -5.43 -4.25
N SER A 149 -5.74 -4.93 -3.54
CA SER A 149 -5.83 -4.73 -2.10
C SER A 149 -6.43 -3.36 -1.78
N TYR A 150 -7.13 -3.29 -0.67
CA TYR A 150 -7.56 -2.01 -0.10
C TYR A 150 -7.68 -2.08 1.43
N PRO A 151 -7.62 -0.94 2.13
CA PRO A 151 -7.74 -0.93 3.58
C PRO A 151 -9.12 -1.42 4.01
N GLY A 152 -9.18 -2.09 5.17
CA GLY A 152 -10.43 -2.58 5.73
C GLY A 152 -11.38 -1.42 6.05
N TRP A 153 -12.53 -1.38 5.39
CA TRP A 153 -13.57 -0.41 5.71
C TRP A 153 -14.74 -1.07 6.41
N THR A 154 -15.17 -0.45 7.47
CA THR A 154 -16.25 -0.95 8.35
C THR A 154 -17.66 -0.58 7.87
N SER A 155 -17.86 -0.09 6.62
CA SER A 155 -19.15 0.46 6.21
C SER A 155 -20.01 -0.49 5.39
N SER A 156 -21.35 -0.35 5.56
CA SER A 156 -22.41 -0.99 4.79
C SER A 156 -22.33 -0.75 3.26
N ASP A 157 -21.52 0.24 2.82
CA ASP A 157 -21.39 0.64 1.42
C ASP A 157 -20.26 -0.09 0.67
N SER A 158 -19.71 -1.17 1.23
CA SER A 158 -18.56 -1.87 0.62
C SER A 158 -18.86 -2.34 -0.81
N SER A 159 -20.05 -2.88 -1.09
CA SER A 159 -20.42 -3.42 -2.40
C SER A 159 -20.47 -2.35 -3.51
N ALA A 160 -21.10 -1.20 -3.26
CA ALA A 160 -21.15 -0.10 -4.24
C ALA A 160 -19.77 0.48 -4.52
N ARG A 161 -18.97 0.64 -3.46
CA ARG A 161 -17.60 1.11 -3.56
C ARG A 161 -16.72 0.15 -4.35
N HIS A 162 -16.84 -1.16 -4.13
CA HIS A 162 -16.13 -2.17 -4.91
C HIS A 162 -16.49 -2.13 -6.39
N LYS A 163 -17.79 -2.04 -6.71
CA LYS A 163 -18.24 -1.91 -8.10
C LYS A 163 -17.61 -0.68 -8.77
N LEU A 164 -17.57 0.45 -8.05
CA LEU A 164 -16.98 1.67 -8.58
C LEU A 164 -15.47 1.52 -8.81
N ILE A 165 -14.74 0.98 -7.86
CA ILE A 165 -13.28 0.78 -7.98
C ILE A 165 -12.97 -0.23 -9.09
N SER A 166 -13.70 -1.36 -9.16
CA SER A 166 -13.54 -2.34 -10.24
C SER A 166 -13.77 -1.70 -11.60
N ARG A 167 -14.79 -0.84 -11.74
CA ARG A 167 -15.02 -0.09 -12.97
C ARG A 167 -13.87 0.84 -13.33
N LEU A 168 -13.24 1.50 -12.34
CA LEU A 168 -12.05 2.34 -12.60
C LEU A 168 -10.87 1.49 -13.12
N PHE A 169 -10.70 0.27 -12.59
CA PHE A 169 -9.70 -0.67 -13.11
C PHE A 169 -10.03 -1.13 -14.52
N ASP A 170 -11.29 -1.47 -14.82
CA ASP A 170 -11.72 -1.90 -16.16
C ASP A 170 -11.48 -0.78 -17.19
N GLU A 171 -11.83 0.45 -16.87
CA GLU A 171 -11.51 1.60 -17.71
C GLU A 171 -10.00 1.82 -17.85
N GLY A 172 -9.24 1.61 -16.75
CA GLY A 172 -7.79 1.64 -16.80
C GLY A 172 -7.20 0.59 -17.76
N MET A 173 -7.79 -0.60 -17.83
CA MET A 173 -7.38 -1.64 -18.79
C MET A 173 -7.62 -1.20 -20.25
N ILE A 174 -8.78 -0.60 -20.52
CA ILE A 174 -9.08 -0.09 -21.87
C ILE A 174 -8.09 1.01 -22.24
N VAL A 175 -7.87 1.98 -21.34
CA VAL A 175 -6.90 3.06 -21.56
C VAL A 175 -5.49 2.51 -21.78
N ALA A 176 -5.09 1.48 -21.00
CA ALA A 176 -3.79 0.83 -21.16
C ALA A 176 -3.62 0.21 -22.55
N ASP A 177 -4.66 -0.38 -23.11
CA ASP A 177 -4.64 -0.95 -24.46
C ASP A 177 -4.60 0.14 -25.55
N LEU A 178 -5.27 1.29 -25.33
CA LEU A 178 -5.29 2.41 -26.27
C LEU A 178 -3.95 3.17 -26.32
N ILE A 179 -3.23 3.26 -25.20
CA ILE A 179 -1.98 4.05 -25.06
C ILE A 179 -0.77 3.11 -24.92
N ARG A 180 -0.53 2.27 -25.94
CA ARG A 180 0.49 1.19 -25.82
C ARG A 180 1.93 1.69 -25.67
N GLU A 181 2.32 2.75 -26.37
CA GLU A 181 3.71 3.17 -26.53
C GLU A 181 4.10 4.39 -25.67
N ASP A 182 3.11 5.20 -25.23
CA ASP A 182 3.37 6.51 -24.65
C ASP A 182 3.53 6.51 -23.11
N PHE A 183 3.14 5.42 -22.43
CA PHE A 183 3.34 5.31 -20.98
C PHE A 183 4.80 5.07 -20.64
N GLY A 184 5.38 5.95 -19.83
CA GLY A 184 6.75 5.81 -19.32
C GLY A 184 7.81 6.41 -20.22
N ALA A 185 7.45 7.09 -21.30
CA ALA A 185 8.39 7.91 -22.05
C ALA A 185 8.86 9.09 -21.20
N ASN A 186 10.16 9.43 -21.27
CA ASN A 186 10.71 10.58 -20.56
C ASN A 186 10.02 11.91 -20.96
N GLU A 187 9.41 11.93 -22.13
CA GLU A 187 8.65 13.07 -22.64
C GLU A 187 7.25 13.25 -22.02
N GLY A 188 6.75 12.23 -21.31
CA GLY A 188 5.40 12.21 -20.74
C GLY A 188 4.29 12.02 -21.78
N LEU A 189 3.09 11.72 -21.31
CA LEU A 189 1.87 11.54 -22.10
C LEU A 189 1.20 12.89 -22.35
N SER A 190 0.87 13.24 -23.61
CA SER A 190 0.16 14.48 -23.90
C SER A 190 -1.26 14.48 -23.34
N TYR A 191 -1.77 15.65 -22.94
CA TYR A 191 -3.16 15.82 -22.48
C TYR A 191 -4.17 15.42 -23.56
N GLU A 192 -3.85 15.67 -24.83
CA GLU A 192 -4.75 15.34 -25.95
C GLU A 192 -4.95 13.84 -26.07
N ILE A 193 -3.86 13.06 -26.10
CA ILE A 193 -3.89 11.58 -26.15
C ILE A 193 -4.61 11.04 -24.92
N ALA A 194 -4.25 11.52 -23.71
CA ALA A 194 -4.89 11.10 -22.47
C ALA A 194 -6.40 11.30 -22.48
N ARG A 195 -6.86 12.48 -22.88
CA ARG A 195 -8.30 12.80 -22.98
C ARG A 195 -9.03 12.01 -24.06
N ALA A 196 -8.38 11.76 -25.19
CA ALA A 196 -8.96 10.93 -26.25
C ALA A 196 -9.18 9.50 -25.75
N ALA A 197 -8.17 8.90 -25.12
CA ALA A 197 -8.25 7.56 -24.54
C ALA A 197 -9.32 7.45 -23.44
N LEU A 198 -9.39 8.42 -22.53
CA LEU A 198 -10.42 8.46 -21.47
C LEU A 198 -11.85 8.53 -22.07
N ARG A 199 -12.07 9.38 -23.07
CA ARG A 199 -13.38 9.46 -23.74
C ARG A 199 -13.76 8.15 -24.42
N GLN A 200 -12.82 7.50 -25.08
CA GLN A 200 -13.06 6.22 -25.73
C GLN A 200 -13.33 5.12 -24.71
N ALA A 201 -12.54 5.03 -23.62
CA ALA A 201 -12.73 4.05 -22.57
C ALA A 201 -14.12 4.16 -21.90
N ALA A 202 -14.65 5.37 -21.74
CA ALA A 202 -15.96 5.57 -21.14
C ALA A 202 -17.13 5.01 -21.97
N THR A 203 -16.92 4.67 -23.24
CA THR A 203 -17.94 4.15 -24.18
C THR A 203 -17.80 2.65 -24.48
N VAL A 204 -16.76 2.01 -23.97
CA VAL A 204 -16.46 0.59 -24.25
C VAL A 204 -16.74 -0.24 -23.00
N GLU A 205 -17.46 -1.34 -23.17
CA GLU A 205 -17.58 -2.37 -22.13
C GLU A 205 -16.61 -3.52 -22.45
N VAL A 206 -15.87 -3.95 -21.45
CA VAL A 206 -14.97 -5.12 -21.54
C VAL A 206 -15.30 -6.11 -20.44
N ALA A 207 -14.98 -7.38 -20.70
CA ALA A 207 -15.00 -8.38 -19.63
C ALA A 207 -13.95 -8.02 -18.58
N SER A 208 -14.38 -7.82 -17.35
CA SER A 208 -13.49 -7.50 -16.25
C SER A 208 -12.49 -8.62 -15.99
N ARG A 209 -11.21 -8.27 -15.83
CA ARG A 209 -10.19 -9.17 -15.31
C ARG A 209 -10.12 -9.15 -13.78
N ILE A 210 -10.90 -8.28 -13.15
CA ILE A 210 -10.96 -8.17 -11.70
C ILE A 210 -11.83 -9.32 -11.16
N GLU A 211 -11.20 -10.30 -10.54
CA GLU A 211 -11.90 -11.45 -9.94
C GLU A 211 -12.27 -11.22 -8.47
N GLY A 212 -11.69 -10.20 -7.84
CA GLY A 212 -11.97 -9.95 -6.44
C GLY A 212 -11.10 -8.86 -5.81
N VAL A 213 -11.32 -8.70 -4.53
CA VAL A 213 -10.65 -7.72 -3.68
C VAL A 213 -10.16 -8.39 -2.41
N VAL A 214 -9.07 -7.88 -1.85
CA VAL A 214 -8.46 -8.41 -0.63
C VAL A 214 -8.20 -7.26 0.33
N PHE A 215 -8.52 -7.44 1.61
CA PHE A 215 -8.12 -6.50 2.66
C PHE A 215 -6.61 -6.58 2.91
N GLU A 216 -5.94 -5.45 3.04
CA GLU A 216 -4.48 -5.39 3.15
C GLU A 216 -3.94 -6.18 4.34
N ALA A 217 -4.53 -5.99 5.51
CA ALA A 217 -4.09 -6.71 6.69
C ALA A 217 -4.40 -8.22 6.61
N THR A 218 -5.51 -8.62 5.98
CA THR A 218 -5.82 -10.04 5.69
C THR A 218 -4.81 -10.63 4.72
N ALA A 219 -4.45 -9.90 3.68
CA ALA A 219 -3.41 -10.32 2.73
C ALA A 219 -2.05 -10.49 3.42
N ALA A 220 -1.66 -9.54 4.29
CA ALA A 220 -0.43 -9.64 5.07
C ALA A 220 -0.43 -10.87 6.01
N ALA A 221 -1.57 -11.15 6.66
CA ALA A 221 -1.75 -12.37 7.46
C ALA A 221 -1.62 -13.63 6.59
N ALA A 222 -2.31 -13.68 5.44
CA ALA A 222 -2.28 -14.81 4.53
C ALA A 222 -0.85 -15.11 4.03
N CYS A 223 -0.07 -14.10 3.71
CA CYS A 223 1.33 -14.24 3.30
C CYS A 223 2.18 -15.00 4.34
N ARG A 224 1.81 -14.93 5.61
CA ARG A 224 2.54 -15.57 6.72
C ARG A 224 1.93 -16.89 7.15
N LEU A 225 0.62 -16.93 7.30
CA LEU A 225 -0.07 -18.10 7.82
C LEU A 225 -0.16 -19.24 6.78
N ILE A 226 -0.40 -18.91 5.50
CA ILE A 226 -0.49 -19.92 4.44
C ILE A 226 0.87 -20.53 4.12
N ALA A 227 1.94 -19.73 4.20
CA ALA A 227 3.31 -20.17 3.87
C ALA A 227 4.01 -20.89 5.03
N HIS A 228 3.35 -21.14 6.14
CA HIS A 228 3.98 -21.66 7.35
C HIS A 228 3.47 -23.08 7.66
N ASP A 229 4.31 -24.10 7.42
CA ASP A 229 4.06 -25.48 7.85
C ASP A 229 4.14 -25.59 9.38
N GLY A 230 2.98 -25.74 10.05
CA GLY A 230 2.89 -25.99 11.48
C GLY A 230 3.07 -24.77 12.39
N GLY A 231 2.80 -23.57 11.89
CA GLY A 231 2.88 -22.34 12.66
C GLY A 231 1.66 -22.01 13.52
N ALA A 232 1.65 -20.81 14.08
CA ALA A 232 0.56 -20.29 14.86
C ALA A 232 -0.74 -20.26 14.04
N ALA A 233 -1.83 -20.75 14.63
CA ALA A 233 -3.15 -20.69 14.02
C ALA A 233 -3.80 -19.31 14.11
N HIS A 234 -3.20 -18.38 14.89
CA HIS A 234 -3.66 -17.00 15.07
C HIS A 234 -2.53 -16.01 14.80
N ALA A 235 -2.87 -14.87 14.24
CA ALA A 235 -1.94 -13.78 14.01
C ALA A 235 -2.52 -12.42 14.41
N ALA A 236 -1.66 -11.55 14.95
CA ALA A 236 -1.88 -10.12 15.00
C ALA A 236 -1.06 -9.46 13.90
N VAL A 237 -1.70 -8.67 13.06
CA VAL A 237 -1.05 -7.90 11.99
C VAL A 237 -1.00 -6.45 12.39
N ILE A 238 0.17 -5.81 12.21
CA ILE A 238 0.33 -4.36 12.26
C ILE A 238 0.81 -3.93 10.87
N ASP A 239 -0.08 -3.38 10.09
CA ASP A 239 0.23 -2.81 8.78
C ASP A 239 0.37 -1.30 8.89
N MET A 240 1.59 -0.79 8.82
CA MET A 240 1.86 0.64 8.83
C MET A 240 2.22 1.12 7.43
N GLY A 241 1.26 1.77 6.79
CA GLY A 241 1.43 2.44 5.51
C GLY A 241 2.00 3.85 5.61
N ALA A 242 1.69 4.68 4.61
CA ALA A 242 2.02 6.11 4.65
C ALA A 242 0.96 6.90 5.46
N GLY A 243 -0.33 6.65 5.23
CA GLY A 243 -1.46 7.40 5.82
C GLY A 243 -2.05 6.78 7.06
N THR A 244 -2.17 5.44 7.12
CA THR A 244 -2.83 4.69 8.20
C THR A 244 -1.93 3.62 8.79
N THR A 245 -2.22 3.27 10.04
CA THR A 245 -1.75 2.04 10.67
C THR A 245 -2.98 1.19 10.99
N ASP A 246 -3.05 0.02 10.38
CA ASP A 246 -4.13 -0.94 10.55
C ASP A 246 -3.63 -2.11 11.43
N ILE A 247 -4.38 -2.40 12.49
CA ILE A 247 -4.10 -3.49 13.42
C ILE A 247 -5.28 -4.43 13.38
N GLY A 248 -5.04 -5.73 13.12
CA GLY A 248 -6.09 -6.73 13.03
C GLY A 248 -5.68 -8.08 13.59
N GLY A 249 -6.68 -8.89 13.95
CA GLY A 249 -6.53 -10.27 14.38
C GLY A 249 -7.04 -11.23 13.30
N TYR A 250 -6.34 -12.35 13.12
CA TYR A 250 -6.62 -13.33 12.09
C TYR A 250 -6.44 -14.74 12.62
N SER A 251 -7.21 -15.68 12.06
CA SER A 251 -7.06 -17.12 12.33
C SER A 251 -7.00 -17.89 11.01
N VAL A 252 -6.40 -19.08 11.05
CA VAL A 252 -6.46 -20.04 9.95
C VAL A 252 -7.79 -20.77 10.04
N SER A 253 -8.55 -20.78 8.94
CA SER A 253 -9.80 -21.54 8.83
C SER A 253 -9.55 -23.02 8.52
N GLU A 254 -10.55 -23.89 8.73
CA GLU A 254 -10.45 -25.34 8.51
C GLU A 254 -10.06 -25.70 7.06
N ASP A 255 -10.46 -24.90 6.09
CA ASP A 255 -10.12 -25.06 4.68
C ASP A 255 -8.73 -24.50 4.31
N GLY A 256 -7.95 -24.05 5.32
CA GLY A 256 -6.62 -23.47 5.14
C GLY A 256 -6.62 -22.05 4.58
N GLY A 257 -7.77 -21.37 4.64
CA GLY A 257 -7.90 -19.94 4.41
C GLY A 257 -7.47 -19.10 5.61
N VAL A 258 -7.64 -17.79 5.50
CA VAL A 258 -7.39 -16.85 6.60
C VAL A 258 -8.65 -16.06 6.85
N GLU A 259 -9.15 -16.10 8.07
CA GLU A 259 -10.34 -15.41 8.52
C GLU A 259 -10.00 -14.29 9.51
N GLU A 260 -10.73 -13.20 9.41
CA GLU A 260 -10.60 -12.05 10.30
C GLU A 260 -11.36 -12.32 11.62
N LEU A 261 -10.69 -12.04 12.74
CA LEU A 261 -11.33 -12.04 14.05
C LEU A 261 -12.19 -10.78 14.21
N ILE A 262 -13.50 -11.01 14.34
CA ILE A 262 -14.50 -9.93 14.40
C ILE A 262 -14.27 -9.07 15.64
N GLY A 263 -14.27 -7.73 15.45
CA GLY A 263 -14.18 -6.78 16.55
C GLY A 263 -12.74 -6.35 16.92
N VAL A 264 -11.73 -7.09 16.46
CA VAL A 264 -10.31 -6.80 16.75
C VAL A 264 -9.74 -5.64 15.93
N GLN A 265 -10.38 -5.31 14.82
CA GLN A 265 -9.89 -4.31 13.86
C GLN A 265 -9.74 -2.91 14.47
N ARG A 266 -8.58 -2.28 14.24
CA ARG A 266 -8.28 -0.89 14.63
C ARG A 266 -7.57 -0.19 13.48
N THR A 267 -8.08 0.95 13.04
CA THR A 267 -7.43 1.84 12.06
C THR A 267 -7.07 3.15 12.74
N LEU A 268 -5.82 3.55 12.62
CA LEU A 268 -5.30 4.79 13.17
C LEU A 268 -4.81 5.68 12.03
N ASP A 269 -5.15 6.97 12.07
CA ASP A 269 -4.63 8.01 11.17
C ASP A 269 -3.21 8.45 11.58
N ILE A 270 -2.40 7.51 12.06
CA ILE A 270 -1.03 7.67 12.52
C ILE A 270 -0.16 6.69 11.76
N ALA A 271 0.68 7.18 10.86
CA ALA A 271 1.53 6.35 10.03
C ALA A 271 2.75 7.13 9.51
N GLY A 272 3.31 6.72 8.38
CA GLY A 272 4.50 7.33 7.78
C GLY A 272 4.45 8.85 7.67
N ASP A 273 3.31 9.41 7.22
CA ASP A 273 3.12 10.85 7.02
C ASP A 273 3.10 11.63 8.36
N THR A 274 2.69 10.98 9.45
CA THR A 274 2.79 11.57 10.80
C THR A 274 4.25 11.75 11.19
N PHE A 275 5.09 10.75 10.94
CA PHE A 275 6.52 10.83 11.21
C PHE A 275 7.26 11.77 10.25
N ASP A 276 6.81 11.91 9.00
CA ASP A 276 7.27 12.94 8.08
C ASP A 276 7.05 14.34 8.65
N ARG A 277 5.85 14.62 9.19
CA ARG A 277 5.56 15.91 9.84
C ARG A 277 6.42 16.15 11.07
N VAL A 278 6.66 15.14 11.91
CA VAL A 278 7.55 15.26 13.07
C VAL A 278 8.98 15.61 12.63
N LEU A 279 9.49 14.96 11.57
CA LEU A 279 10.81 15.24 11.02
C LEU A 279 10.88 16.65 10.42
N MET A 280 9.89 17.06 9.62
CA MET A 280 9.80 18.41 9.06
C MET A 280 9.82 19.47 10.16
N ASN A 281 9.02 19.32 11.21
CA ASN A 281 9.00 20.22 12.36
C ASN A 281 10.38 20.32 13.04
N LEU A 282 11.09 19.19 13.14
CA LEU A 282 12.43 19.17 13.74
C LEU A 282 13.47 19.87 12.87
N ILE A 283 13.43 19.65 11.55
CA ILE A 283 14.27 20.37 10.58
C ILE A 283 14.00 21.87 10.65
N MET A 284 12.73 22.28 10.62
CA MET A 284 12.31 23.67 10.74
C MET A 284 12.81 24.35 12.03
N LYS A 285 12.81 23.60 13.15
CA LYS A 285 13.36 24.11 14.42
C LYS A 285 14.87 24.33 14.36
N LYS A 286 15.60 23.47 13.63
CA LYS A 286 17.06 23.58 13.44
C LYS A 286 17.44 24.65 12.41
N ALA A 287 16.55 24.97 11.48
CA ALA A 287 16.76 25.97 10.42
C ALA A 287 16.69 27.42 10.95
N ARG A 288 17.53 27.77 11.93
CA ARG A 288 17.56 29.09 12.58
C ARG A 288 17.95 30.23 11.64
N HIS A 289 18.66 29.92 10.56
CA HIS A 289 19.07 30.87 9.51
C HIS A 289 17.88 31.30 8.64
N VAL A 290 16.79 30.51 8.57
CA VAL A 290 15.58 30.85 7.80
C VAL A 290 14.70 31.76 8.64
N ARG A 291 14.74 33.06 8.35
CA ARG A 291 14.01 34.08 9.09
C ARG A 291 12.83 34.65 8.27
N GLY A 292 11.77 35.05 8.96
CA GLY A 292 10.56 35.60 8.35
C GLY A 292 9.59 34.51 7.84
N GLU A 293 8.31 34.81 7.90
CA GLU A 293 7.21 33.87 7.60
C GLU A 293 7.26 33.38 6.16
N LYS A 294 7.46 34.27 5.19
CA LYS A 294 7.55 33.92 3.77
C LYS A 294 8.72 32.97 3.49
N ALA A 295 9.90 33.22 4.04
CA ALA A 295 11.08 32.36 3.86
C ALA A 295 10.87 30.99 4.53
N ARG A 296 10.28 30.95 5.72
CA ARG A 296 9.93 29.72 6.41
C ARG A 296 8.89 28.90 5.65
N GLY A 297 7.89 29.55 5.06
CA GLY A 297 6.89 28.88 4.22
C GLY A 297 7.49 28.29 2.94
N LEU A 298 8.43 28.97 2.30
CA LEU A 298 9.18 28.47 1.14
C LEU A 298 10.05 27.27 1.53
N PHE A 299 10.80 27.39 2.63
CA PHE A 299 11.63 26.31 3.13
C PHE A 299 10.81 25.07 3.52
N TRP A 300 9.66 25.26 4.17
CA TRP A 300 8.72 24.15 4.43
C TRP A 300 8.30 23.45 3.15
N ARG A 301 7.92 24.20 2.11
CA ARG A 301 7.53 23.63 0.82
C ARG A 301 8.66 22.88 0.11
N SER A 302 9.89 23.35 0.23
CA SER A 302 11.05 22.64 -0.35
C SER A 302 11.36 21.31 0.35
N LEU A 303 10.90 21.10 1.60
CA LEU A 303 11.04 19.83 2.30
C LEU A 303 10.05 18.76 1.82
N ILE A 304 8.85 19.16 1.38
CA ILE A 304 7.77 18.21 1.04
C ILE A 304 8.21 17.12 0.06
N PRO A 305 8.86 17.42 -1.07
CA PRO A 305 9.25 16.41 -2.05
C PRO A 305 10.37 15.48 -1.58
N GLN A 306 11.16 15.86 -0.58
CA GLN A 306 12.33 15.11 -0.13
C GLN A 306 12.18 14.48 1.27
N ILE A 307 11.12 14.82 2.03
CA ILE A 307 10.99 14.41 3.42
C ILE A 307 10.93 12.90 3.62
N ARG A 308 10.28 12.19 2.69
CA ARG A 308 10.20 10.73 2.72
C ARG A 308 11.57 10.11 2.57
N THR A 309 12.36 10.52 1.58
CA THR A 309 13.73 10.04 1.37
C THR A 309 14.62 10.36 2.58
N LEU A 310 14.48 11.56 3.16
CA LEU A 310 15.19 11.94 4.37
C LEU A 310 14.81 11.06 5.57
N LYS A 311 13.53 10.71 5.72
CA LYS A 311 13.06 9.79 6.77
C LYS A 311 13.61 8.39 6.56
N GLU A 312 13.55 7.85 5.35
CA GLU A 312 14.07 6.52 5.02
C GLU A 312 15.58 6.44 5.30
N ALA A 313 16.36 7.43 4.86
CA ALA A 313 17.77 7.54 5.20
C ALA A 313 18.00 7.60 6.72
N MET A 314 17.18 8.39 7.44
CA MET A 314 17.29 8.46 8.91
C MET A 314 16.97 7.13 9.59
N ILE A 315 16.05 6.34 9.06
CA ILE A 315 15.72 5.01 9.58
C ILE A 315 16.88 4.04 9.33
N ALA A 316 17.44 4.05 8.11
CA ALA A 316 18.55 3.17 7.72
C ALA A 316 19.85 3.49 8.49
N ASP A 317 20.24 4.77 8.54
CA ASP A 317 21.55 5.21 9.00
C ASP A 317 21.54 5.79 10.44
N GLY A 318 20.36 5.90 11.05
CA GLY A 318 20.18 6.55 12.36
C GLY A 318 20.21 8.08 12.32
N PHE A 319 20.43 8.70 11.14
CA PHE A 319 20.38 10.13 10.91
C PHE A 319 20.06 10.47 9.45
N CYS A 320 19.61 11.69 9.21
CA CYS A 320 19.57 12.27 7.86
C CYS A 320 20.26 13.63 7.83
N THR A 321 20.67 14.06 6.64
CA THR A 321 21.30 15.38 6.41
C THR A 321 20.61 16.04 5.22
N LEU A 322 20.12 17.27 5.41
CA LEU A 322 19.57 18.08 4.33
C LEU A 322 20.74 18.70 3.57
N ALA A 323 20.93 18.28 2.32
CA ALA A 323 22.12 18.61 1.51
C ALA A 323 22.36 20.12 1.39
N GLU A 324 21.34 20.90 1.05
CA GLU A 324 21.47 22.34 0.79
C GLU A 324 21.85 23.18 2.03
N SER A 325 21.46 22.76 3.22
CA SER A 325 21.66 23.53 4.46
C SER A 325 22.60 22.87 5.46
N GLY A 326 23.03 21.65 5.21
CA GLY A 326 23.83 20.85 6.14
C GLY A 326 23.11 20.48 7.46
N ILE A 327 21.80 20.72 7.55
CA ILE A 327 21.04 20.40 8.76
C ILE A 327 21.00 18.90 8.96
N LYS A 328 21.61 18.42 10.03
CA LYS A 328 21.64 17.02 10.43
C LYS A 328 20.59 16.76 11.53
N VAL A 329 19.79 15.69 11.36
CA VAL A 329 18.80 15.22 12.34
C VAL A 329 19.06 13.76 12.64
N LYS A 330 19.12 13.40 13.93
CA LYS A 330 19.30 12.02 14.39
C LYS A 330 17.94 11.39 14.72
N LEU A 331 17.79 10.10 14.46
CA LEU A 331 16.58 9.33 14.82
C LEU A 331 16.23 9.49 16.30
N LYS A 332 17.23 9.43 17.20
CA LYS A 332 17.04 9.63 18.64
C LYS A 332 16.45 11.01 19.01
N GLU A 333 16.74 12.05 18.23
CA GLU A 333 16.15 13.38 18.44
C GLU A 333 14.67 13.38 18.07
N MET A 334 14.30 12.72 16.96
CA MET A 334 12.91 12.57 16.54
C MET A 334 12.11 11.77 17.58
N MET A 335 12.64 10.63 18.05
CA MET A 335 11.98 9.77 19.05
C MET A 335 11.77 10.44 20.42
N ARG A 336 12.54 11.48 20.74
CA ARG A 336 12.36 12.29 21.98
C ARG A 336 11.26 13.32 21.90
N ARG A 337 10.76 13.60 20.70
CA ARG A 337 9.73 14.62 20.49
C ARG A 337 8.41 14.23 21.16
N PRO A 338 7.69 15.20 21.79
CA PRO A 338 6.38 14.91 22.40
C PRO A 338 5.34 14.41 21.41
N ASP A 339 5.31 14.99 20.19
CA ASP A 339 4.42 14.61 19.11
C ASP A 339 4.70 13.15 18.64
N PHE A 340 5.99 12.76 18.52
CA PHE A 340 6.37 11.37 18.25
C PHE A 340 5.90 10.42 19.36
N LYS A 341 6.19 10.77 20.63
CA LYS A 341 5.82 9.92 21.78
C LYS A 341 4.31 9.75 21.89
N LYS A 342 3.54 10.80 21.61
CA LYS A 342 2.08 10.75 21.60
C LYS A 342 1.59 9.76 20.54
N ALA A 343 2.08 9.86 19.29
CA ALA A 343 1.74 8.96 18.20
C ALA A 343 2.05 7.49 18.55
N MET A 344 3.26 7.23 19.07
CA MET A 344 3.65 5.87 19.47
C MET A 344 2.80 5.32 20.62
N LYS A 345 2.38 6.16 21.57
CA LYS A 345 1.49 5.74 22.65
C LYS A 345 0.11 5.32 22.15
N GLU A 346 -0.43 6.04 21.17
CA GLU A 346 -1.73 5.70 20.58
C GLU A 346 -1.67 4.36 19.82
N ILE A 347 -0.59 4.11 19.07
CA ILE A 347 -0.37 2.81 18.42
C ILE A 347 -0.21 1.70 19.46
N ASP A 348 0.57 1.93 20.53
CA ASP A 348 0.79 0.96 21.60
C ASP A 348 -0.51 0.54 22.29
N VAL A 349 -1.37 1.51 22.62
CA VAL A 349 -2.68 1.26 23.23
C VAL A 349 -3.58 0.42 22.31
N ALA A 350 -3.65 0.77 21.03
CA ALA A 350 -4.46 0.04 20.06
C ALA A 350 -3.93 -1.40 19.84
N TYR A 351 -2.61 -1.55 19.77
CA TYR A 351 -1.96 -2.85 19.61
C TYR A 351 -2.21 -3.77 20.83
N LEU A 352 -2.02 -3.26 22.04
CA LEU A 352 -2.24 -4.06 23.26
C LEU A 352 -3.70 -4.47 23.40
N ALA A 353 -4.65 -3.60 23.10
CA ALA A 353 -6.07 -3.93 23.12
C ALA A 353 -6.40 -5.06 22.11
N ALA A 354 -5.91 -4.94 20.87
CA ALA A 354 -6.10 -5.97 19.86
C ALA A 354 -5.44 -7.31 20.28
N LEU A 355 -4.24 -7.25 20.82
CA LEU A 355 -3.51 -8.45 21.28
C LEU A 355 -4.23 -9.19 22.40
N ASP A 356 -4.88 -8.48 23.33
CA ASP A 356 -5.67 -9.08 24.40
C ASP A 356 -6.91 -9.81 23.84
N GLU A 357 -7.59 -9.22 22.86
CA GLU A 357 -8.74 -9.84 22.20
C GLU A 357 -8.34 -11.09 21.41
N ILE A 358 -7.25 -11.01 20.63
CA ILE A 358 -6.70 -12.14 19.87
C ILE A 358 -6.27 -13.27 20.83
N SER A 359 -5.63 -12.91 21.96
CA SER A 359 -5.22 -13.89 22.97
C SER A 359 -6.41 -14.62 23.57
N GLY A 360 -7.53 -13.94 23.79
CA GLY A 360 -8.79 -14.54 24.21
C GLY A 360 -9.29 -15.56 23.20
N ALA A 361 -9.41 -15.15 21.94
CA ALA A 361 -9.88 -16.01 20.85
C ALA A 361 -8.97 -17.25 20.64
N ALA A 362 -7.65 -17.07 20.71
CA ALA A 362 -6.70 -18.17 20.57
C ALA A 362 -6.87 -19.20 21.71
N LEU A 363 -7.01 -18.74 22.96
CA LEU A 363 -7.22 -19.63 24.10
C LEU A 363 -8.57 -20.36 24.04
N GLU A 364 -9.62 -19.71 23.61
CA GLU A 364 -10.95 -20.31 23.40
C GLU A 364 -10.90 -21.42 22.34
N ALA A 365 -10.06 -21.25 21.31
CA ALA A 365 -9.79 -22.25 20.29
C ALA A 365 -8.76 -23.32 20.71
N GLY A 366 -8.23 -23.27 21.94
CA GLY A 366 -7.21 -24.20 22.42
C GLY A 366 -5.81 -23.94 21.91
N HIS A 367 -5.54 -22.77 21.32
CA HIS A 367 -4.24 -22.38 20.80
C HIS A 367 -3.46 -21.54 21.82
N HIS A 368 -2.17 -21.79 21.93
CA HIS A 368 -1.28 -21.15 22.92
C HIS A 368 -0.17 -20.31 22.29
N GLU A 369 -0.26 -20.02 20.99
CA GLU A 369 0.70 -19.20 20.27
C GLU A 369 0.00 -18.24 19.32
N ILE A 370 0.51 -17.00 19.26
CA ILE A 370 0.09 -15.95 18.33
C ILE A 370 1.30 -15.45 17.55
N ALA A 371 1.21 -15.42 16.24
CA ALA A 371 2.19 -14.77 15.37
C ALA A 371 1.96 -13.25 15.35
N ILE A 372 3.03 -12.45 15.49
CA ILE A 372 2.97 -11.00 15.24
C ILE A 372 3.59 -10.74 13.88
N VAL A 373 2.81 -10.15 12.99
CA VAL A 373 3.18 -9.83 11.61
C VAL A 373 3.27 -8.32 11.43
N LEU A 374 4.43 -7.84 11.03
CA LEU A 374 4.62 -6.45 10.62
C LEU A 374 4.55 -6.36 9.10
N ALA A 375 3.72 -5.46 8.57
CA ALA A 375 3.52 -5.20 7.16
C ALA A 375 3.63 -3.71 6.83
N GLY A 376 3.62 -3.39 5.53
CA GLY A 376 3.75 -2.02 5.06
C GLY A 376 5.17 -1.46 5.17
N GLY A 377 5.35 -0.21 4.71
CA GLY A 377 6.66 0.46 4.75
C GLY A 377 7.17 0.74 6.16
N GLY A 378 6.27 0.93 7.12
CA GLY A 378 6.60 1.16 8.53
C GLY A 378 7.12 -0.07 9.27
N ALA A 379 6.96 -1.27 8.73
CA ALA A 379 7.51 -2.49 9.32
C ALA A 379 9.03 -2.41 9.54
N ASN A 380 9.74 -1.66 8.71
CA ASN A 380 11.18 -1.43 8.82
C ASN A 380 11.56 -0.42 9.91
N TYR A 381 10.60 0.22 10.57
CA TYR A 381 10.90 1.22 11.59
C TYR A 381 11.33 0.53 12.91
N PRO A 382 12.54 0.81 13.44
CA PRO A 382 13.05 0.16 14.65
C PRO A 382 12.13 0.34 15.87
N PHE A 383 11.43 1.47 15.94
CA PHE A 383 10.50 1.72 17.03
C PHE A 383 9.22 0.87 16.92
N LEU A 384 8.73 0.55 15.71
CA LEU A 384 7.59 -0.35 15.52
C LEU A 384 7.99 -1.79 15.82
N GLN A 385 9.18 -2.22 15.39
CA GLN A 385 9.73 -3.54 15.75
C GLN A 385 9.89 -3.69 17.26
N THR A 386 10.38 -2.64 17.94
CA THR A 386 10.50 -2.62 19.40
C THR A 386 9.15 -2.73 20.08
N LEU A 387 8.11 -2.07 19.53
CA LEU A 387 6.74 -2.15 20.06
C LEU A 387 6.20 -3.58 19.90
N ALA A 388 6.31 -4.16 18.70
CA ALA A 388 5.85 -5.52 18.42
C ALA A 388 6.55 -6.59 19.32
N ALA A 389 7.82 -6.39 19.63
CA ALA A 389 8.61 -7.31 20.47
C ALA A 389 8.34 -7.17 21.97
N ARG A 390 7.46 -6.27 22.43
CA ARG A 390 7.07 -6.13 23.84
C ARG A 390 5.83 -6.96 24.13
N PRO A 391 5.95 -8.24 24.48
CA PRO A 391 4.79 -9.06 24.80
C PRO A 391 4.26 -8.66 26.16
N LYS A 392 3.04 -8.21 26.24
CA LYS A 392 2.26 -8.10 27.48
C LYS A 392 0.81 -8.48 27.19
N PRO A 393 0.53 -9.75 26.86
CA PRO A 393 -0.87 -10.19 26.89
C PRO A 393 -1.32 -10.17 28.34
N ALA A 394 -2.38 -9.45 28.64
CA ALA A 394 -2.98 -9.43 29.97
C ALA A 394 -3.53 -10.82 30.37
N LYS A 395 -3.87 -11.66 29.40
CA LYS A 395 -4.36 -13.04 29.60
C LYS A 395 -3.23 -14.09 29.47
N GLY A 396 -2.21 -13.92 30.16
CA GLY A 396 -0.95 -14.54 30.54
C GLY A 396 -0.57 -15.97 30.19
N LYS A 397 -1.13 -16.66 29.18
CA LYS A 397 -0.72 -18.04 28.79
C LYS A 397 -0.48 -18.22 27.29
N VAL A 398 -0.48 -17.16 26.52
CA VAL A 398 -0.22 -17.24 25.08
C VAL A 398 1.20 -16.80 24.79
N ARG A 399 1.92 -17.63 24.05
CA ARG A 399 3.27 -17.32 23.56
C ARG A 399 3.14 -16.34 22.37
N ILE A 400 3.90 -15.26 22.43
CA ILE A 400 4.00 -14.29 21.33
C ILE A 400 5.22 -14.65 20.49
N ASN A 401 4.99 -14.86 19.20
CA ASN A 401 6.02 -15.17 18.21
C ASN A 401 6.08 -14.04 17.17
N VAL A 402 7.04 -13.12 17.33
CA VAL A 402 7.27 -12.04 16.37
C VAL A 402 7.90 -12.63 15.12
N GLN A 403 7.18 -12.56 14.01
CA GLN A 403 7.64 -13.09 12.73
C GLN A 403 8.78 -12.24 12.17
N PRO A 404 9.81 -12.87 11.55
CA PRO A 404 10.87 -12.13 10.88
C PRO A 404 10.28 -11.28 9.75
N LEU A 405 10.83 -10.09 9.49
CA LEU A 405 10.37 -9.22 8.40
C LEU A 405 10.41 -9.91 7.03
N VAL A 406 11.40 -10.78 6.81
CA VAL A 406 11.55 -11.61 5.64
C VAL A 406 11.46 -13.07 6.06
N PRO A 407 10.48 -13.85 5.58
CA PRO A 407 10.40 -15.27 5.91
C PRO A 407 11.53 -16.06 5.24
N ASP A 408 11.85 -17.24 5.81
CA ASP A 408 12.98 -18.03 5.33
C ASP A 408 12.83 -18.47 3.87
N TRP A 409 11.60 -18.77 3.44
CA TRP A 409 11.32 -19.13 2.05
C TRP A 409 11.61 -17.99 1.04
N ALA A 410 11.64 -16.74 1.49
CA ALA A 410 11.93 -15.56 0.66
C ALA A 410 13.39 -15.08 0.79
N LYS A 411 14.28 -15.90 1.40
CA LYS A 411 15.69 -15.61 1.54
C LYS A 411 16.52 -16.49 0.60
N GLY A 412 17.16 -15.89 -0.37
CA GLY A 412 18.00 -16.62 -1.32
C GLY A 412 17.22 -17.39 -2.39
N GLY A 413 17.87 -18.32 -3.07
CA GLY A 413 17.27 -19.09 -4.15
C GLY A 413 16.89 -18.23 -5.36
N MET A 414 15.60 -18.25 -5.73
CA MET A 414 15.06 -17.43 -6.82
C MET A 414 14.80 -15.96 -6.41
N PHE A 415 14.86 -15.64 -5.14
CA PHE A 415 14.59 -14.31 -4.60
C PHE A 415 15.90 -13.59 -4.31
N ASP A 416 16.07 -12.41 -4.90
CA ASP A 416 17.25 -11.58 -4.71
C ASP A 416 17.14 -10.69 -3.46
N GLU A 417 18.26 -10.02 -3.09
CA GLU A 417 18.32 -9.12 -1.94
C GLU A 417 17.34 -7.94 -2.04
N ARG A 418 16.92 -7.57 -3.26
CA ARG A 418 15.96 -6.48 -3.51
C ARG A 418 14.57 -6.84 -2.99
N LEU A 419 14.20 -8.12 -3.06
CA LEU A 419 12.97 -8.61 -2.43
C LEU A 419 13.05 -8.47 -0.91
N ALA A 420 14.15 -8.88 -0.29
CA ALA A 420 14.32 -8.80 1.14
C ALA A 420 14.15 -7.36 1.67
N ALA A 421 14.71 -6.37 0.97
CA ALA A 421 14.63 -4.96 1.34
C ALA A 421 13.20 -4.42 1.41
N VAL A 422 12.29 -4.94 0.57
CA VAL A 422 10.90 -4.44 0.45
C VAL A 422 9.85 -5.50 0.79
N PHE A 423 10.24 -6.67 1.30
CA PHE A 423 9.32 -7.77 1.57
C PHE A 423 8.12 -7.37 2.43
N PRO A 424 8.25 -6.61 3.52
CA PRO A 424 7.10 -6.20 4.32
C PRO A 424 6.07 -5.38 3.53
N GLN A 425 6.52 -4.64 2.52
CA GLN A 425 5.64 -3.89 1.62
C GLN A 425 5.00 -4.80 0.56
N LEU A 426 5.69 -5.87 0.13
CA LEU A 426 5.21 -6.83 -0.85
C LEU A 426 4.32 -7.92 -0.25
N SER A 427 4.37 -8.12 1.06
CA SER A 427 3.60 -9.16 1.76
C SER A 427 2.10 -9.08 1.46
N ILE A 428 1.58 -7.87 1.28
CA ILE A 428 0.18 -7.63 0.91
C ILE A 428 -0.11 -8.15 -0.51
N ALA A 429 0.70 -7.78 -1.49
CA ALA A 429 0.51 -8.25 -2.86
C ALA A 429 0.69 -9.77 -2.97
N ILE A 430 1.71 -10.33 -2.31
CA ILE A 430 1.97 -11.77 -2.27
C ILE A 430 0.80 -12.52 -1.62
N GLY A 431 0.43 -12.14 -0.41
CA GLY A 431 -0.65 -12.81 0.33
C GLY A 431 -2.00 -12.67 -0.36
N GLY A 432 -2.27 -11.51 -0.94
CA GLY A 432 -3.51 -11.27 -1.71
C GLY A 432 -3.59 -12.11 -2.99
N ALA A 433 -2.46 -12.44 -3.61
CA ALA A 433 -2.42 -13.36 -4.74
C ALA A 433 -2.58 -14.83 -4.29
N MET A 434 -2.04 -15.19 -3.12
CA MET A 434 -2.09 -16.54 -2.55
C MET A 434 -3.43 -16.87 -1.89
N ALA A 435 -4.09 -15.90 -1.28
CA ALA A 435 -5.34 -16.11 -0.56
C ALA A 435 -6.39 -16.72 -1.50
N PRO A 436 -7.20 -17.70 -1.04
CA PRO A 436 -8.42 -18.02 -1.75
C PRO A 436 -9.22 -16.74 -1.91
N ALA A 437 -9.96 -16.58 -3.01
CA ALA A 437 -10.74 -15.37 -3.25
C ALA A 437 -11.54 -15.06 -1.98
N ILE A 438 -11.13 -14.03 -1.26
CA ILE A 438 -11.87 -13.56 -0.11
C ILE A 438 -13.02 -12.79 -0.72
N PHE A 439 -14.06 -13.52 -1.10
CA PHE A 439 -15.33 -12.89 -1.30
C PHE A 439 -15.60 -12.17 0.01
N VAL A 440 -15.82 -10.87 -0.06
CA VAL A 440 -16.41 -10.13 1.05
C VAL A 440 -17.72 -10.87 1.33
N LYS A 441 -17.68 -11.86 2.23
CA LYS A 441 -18.88 -12.41 2.79
C LYS A 441 -19.57 -11.21 3.42
N GLN A 442 -20.60 -10.71 2.74
CA GLN A 442 -21.48 -9.74 3.35
C GLN A 442 -21.86 -10.38 4.68
N ARG A 443 -21.47 -9.76 5.78
CA ARG A 443 -22.03 -10.07 7.07
C ARG A 443 -23.51 -9.79 6.93
N HIS A 444 -24.29 -10.81 6.62
CA HIS A 444 -25.70 -10.75 6.87
C HIS A 444 -25.84 -10.62 8.39
N ASN A 445 -26.36 -9.48 8.82
CA ASN A 445 -27.00 -9.38 10.11
C ASN A 445 -28.03 -10.49 10.15
N GLU A 446 -27.74 -11.59 10.84
CA GLU A 446 -28.71 -12.64 11.22
C GLU A 446 -29.71 -12.14 12.26
N GLN A 447 -30.11 -10.90 12.17
CA GLN A 447 -31.20 -10.34 12.97
C GLN A 447 -32.38 -9.84 12.14
N ASN A 448 -32.63 -10.41 10.96
CA ASN A 448 -34.02 -10.37 10.43
C ASN A 448 -34.15 -11.36 9.26
N GLY A 449 -35.00 -12.32 9.48
CA GLY A 449 -35.24 -13.47 8.65
C GLY A 449 -35.75 -13.16 7.25
N VAL A 450 -35.69 -14.23 6.44
CA VAL A 450 -36.32 -14.47 5.16
C VAL A 450 -35.66 -13.82 3.96
N LEU A 451 -34.79 -14.59 3.32
CA LEU A 451 -34.47 -14.41 1.90
C LEU A 451 -35.35 -15.36 1.08
N GLN A 452 -36.17 -14.81 0.18
CA GLN A 452 -36.71 -15.54 -0.95
C GLN A 452 -35.71 -15.47 -2.11
N PRO A 453 -35.52 -16.58 -2.85
CA PRO A 453 -34.64 -16.60 -4.04
C PRO A 453 -35.40 -15.98 -5.22
N ALA A 454 -34.69 -15.21 -5.99
CA ALA A 454 -35.01 -14.87 -7.37
C ALA A 454 -33.77 -15.03 -8.24
#